data_caa2c603024510c520d1a91e1f0b3f72
#
_entry.id   caa2c603024510c520d1a91e1f0b3f72
#
_cell.length_a   1.000
_cell.length_b   1.000
_cell.length_c   1.000
_cell.angle_alpha   90.00
_cell.angle_beta   90.00
_cell.angle_gamma   90.00
#
_symmetry.space_group_name_H-M   'P 1'
#
loop_
_entity.id
_entity.type
_entity.pdbx_description
1 polymer ?
#
loop_
_entity_poly.entity_id
_entity_poly.type
_entity_poly.pdbx_seq_one_letter_code
_entity_poly.pdbx_strand_id
1 'polypeptide(L)'
;LMRQAEKTFSLYGHGLPPKEQGLDFCGRVQESLELVAESLDYEALGRLAEEIKGAKRVAAFGLLKAESAAISLQSDLTMLGKNAVTKVAFREQIDFLSAAGPEDLVVIFSYTGIYFDYGLPRHILREGPKVWLVTGCPDIRERFAQKGLPAHRLLTFRSEQDFVSHPYQLQMAASLIAQRLGAVSPFRKR
;
A
#
# COMPACT_ATOMS: atom_id res chain seq x y z
N LEU A 1 -4.28 -12.47 -20.51
CA LEU A 1 -2.85 -12.71 -20.17
C LEU A 1 -1.90 -12.19 -21.27
N MET A 2 -2.07 -12.55 -22.57
CA MET A 2 -1.20 -12.06 -23.66
C MET A 2 -1.24 -10.53 -23.83
N ARG A 3 -2.43 -9.89 -23.88
CA ARG A 3 -2.54 -8.42 -23.98
C ARG A 3 -1.92 -7.67 -22.78
N GLN A 4 -1.87 -8.30 -21.62
CA GLN A 4 -1.26 -7.74 -20.43
C GLN A 4 0.27 -7.87 -20.46
N ALA A 5 0.78 -8.98 -20.99
CA ALA A 5 2.20 -9.18 -21.22
C ALA A 5 2.76 -8.20 -22.27
N GLU A 6 2.05 -8.00 -23.39
CA GLU A 6 2.43 -7.03 -24.42
C GLU A 6 2.49 -5.59 -23.88
N LYS A 7 1.51 -5.16 -23.07
CA LYS A 7 1.56 -3.86 -22.38
C LYS A 7 2.74 -3.77 -21.42
N THR A 8 3.01 -4.81 -20.63
CA THR A 8 4.13 -4.83 -19.68
C THR A 8 5.47 -4.72 -20.40
N PHE A 9 5.65 -5.40 -21.54
CA PHE A 9 6.88 -5.31 -22.32
C PHE A 9 7.02 -3.99 -23.09
N SER A 10 5.94 -3.37 -23.53
CA SER A 10 5.99 -2.06 -24.20
C SER A 10 6.41 -0.92 -23.27
N LEU A 11 6.22 -1.07 -21.96
CA LEU A 11 6.59 -0.06 -20.94
C LEU A 11 8.11 0.03 -20.71
N TYR A 12 8.89 -0.96 -21.13
CA TYR A 12 10.33 -0.98 -20.91
C TYR A 12 11.15 -0.37 -22.08
N GLY A 13 10.53 0.46 -22.91
CA GLY A 13 11.24 1.25 -23.92
C GLY A 13 11.98 0.40 -24.96
N HIS A 14 11.33 -0.63 -25.49
CA HIS A 14 11.91 -1.49 -26.52
C HIS A 14 12.39 -0.68 -27.73
N GLY A 15 13.65 -0.86 -28.09
CA GLY A 15 14.27 -0.21 -29.23
C GLY A 15 15.06 1.06 -28.93
N LEU A 16 15.06 1.56 -27.70
CA LEU A 16 15.94 2.65 -27.27
C LEU A 16 17.33 2.12 -26.89
N PRO A 17 18.40 2.90 -27.13
CA PRO A 17 19.71 2.61 -26.55
C PRO A 17 19.63 2.50 -25.01
N PRO A 18 20.46 1.66 -24.34
CA PRO A 18 20.33 1.39 -22.91
C PRO A 18 20.32 2.64 -22.02
N LYS A 19 21.11 3.65 -22.34
CA LYS A 19 21.16 4.91 -21.58
C LYS A 19 19.85 5.70 -21.71
N GLU A 20 19.31 5.79 -22.93
CA GLU A 20 18.04 6.49 -23.20
C GLU A 20 16.86 5.76 -22.56
N GLN A 21 16.87 4.44 -22.58
CA GLN A 21 15.90 3.60 -21.90
C GLN A 21 15.89 3.84 -20.38
N GLY A 22 17.08 3.98 -19.77
CA GLY A 22 17.20 4.30 -18.34
C GLY A 22 16.69 5.69 -18.01
N LEU A 23 16.96 6.69 -18.85
CA LEU A 23 16.48 8.06 -18.67
C LEU A 23 14.95 8.17 -18.84
N ASP A 24 14.39 7.51 -19.85
CA ASP A 24 12.94 7.44 -20.08
C ASP A 24 12.23 6.77 -18.88
N PHE A 25 12.78 5.65 -18.38
CA PHE A 25 12.26 5.02 -17.17
C PHE A 25 12.29 5.94 -15.95
N CYS A 26 13.41 6.63 -15.71
CA CYS A 26 13.53 7.61 -14.63
C CYS A 26 12.49 8.71 -14.71
N GLY A 27 12.28 9.29 -15.90
CA GLY A 27 11.29 10.35 -16.12
C GLY A 27 9.88 9.88 -15.78
N ARG A 28 9.49 8.71 -16.28
CA ARG A 28 8.16 8.13 -15.97
C ARG A 28 7.96 7.80 -14.50
N VAL A 29 9.00 7.32 -13.83
CA VAL A 29 8.94 7.10 -12.37
C VAL A 29 8.75 8.44 -11.65
N GLN A 30 9.51 9.47 -12.01
CA GLN A 30 9.39 10.80 -11.41
C GLN A 30 7.97 11.35 -11.57
N GLU A 31 7.43 11.37 -12.78
CA GLU A 31 6.06 11.83 -13.06
C GLU A 31 5.02 11.06 -12.21
N SER A 32 5.19 9.75 -12.08
CA SER A 32 4.28 8.94 -11.28
C SER A 32 4.35 9.24 -9.78
N LEU A 33 5.53 9.58 -9.26
CA LEU A 33 5.70 9.97 -7.86
C LEU A 33 5.14 11.38 -7.58
N GLU A 34 5.32 12.31 -8.50
CA GLU A 34 4.70 13.64 -8.44
C GLU A 34 3.18 13.52 -8.39
N LEU A 35 2.59 12.66 -9.22
CA LEU A 35 1.16 12.38 -9.22
C LEU A 35 0.65 11.82 -7.88
N VAL A 36 1.43 10.96 -7.21
CA VAL A 36 1.10 10.51 -5.84
C VAL A 36 1.13 11.67 -4.87
N ALA A 37 2.18 12.49 -4.89
CA ALA A 37 2.33 13.63 -3.99
C ALA A 37 1.18 14.63 -4.11
N GLU A 38 0.71 14.89 -5.33
CA GLU A 38 -0.37 15.83 -5.60
C GLU A 38 -1.76 15.30 -5.26
N SER A 39 -1.96 13.99 -5.34
CA SER A 39 -3.31 13.39 -5.31
C SER A 39 -3.60 12.51 -4.10
N LEU A 40 -2.61 12.26 -3.23
CA LEU A 40 -2.80 11.44 -2.04
C LEU A 40 -3.88 12.04 -1.12
N ASP A 41 -4.76 11.20 -0.60
CA ASP A 41 -5.74 11.62 0.41
C ASP A 41 -5.01 11.90 1.75
N TYR A 42 -4.54 13.14 1.93
CA TYR A 42 -3.79 13.56 3.12
C TYR A 42 -4.60 13.56 4.40
N GLU A 43 -5.94 13.65 4.32
CA GLU A 43 -6.80 13.50 5.50
C GLU A 43 -6.84 12.02 5.93
N ALA A 44 -6.99 11.10 4.96
CA ALA A 44 -6.90 9.68 5.25
C ALA A 44 -5.51 9.28 5.75
N LEU A 45 -4.44 9.86 5.22
CA LEU A 45 -3.07 9.68 5.71
C LEU A 45 -2.96 10.08 7.19
N GLY A 46 -3.52 11.22 7.57
CA GLY A 46 -3.56 11.69 8.96
C GLY A 46 -4.30 10.71 9.87
N ARG A 47 -5.49 10.25 9.47
CA ARG A 47 -6.28 9.26 10.23
C ARG A 47 -5.55 7.94 10.38
N LEU A 48 -4.92 7.44 9.28
CA LEU A 48 -4.13 6.21 9.33
C LEU A 48 -2.96 6.32 10.32
N ALA A 49 -2.22 7.42 10.30
CA ALA A 49 -1.11 7.64 11.23
C ALA A 49 -1.56 7.63 12.71
N GLU A 50 -2.69 8.27 13.03
CA GLU A 50 -3.24 8.24 14.38
C GLU A 50 -3.73 6.83 14.77
N GLU A 51 -4.36 6.09 13.86
CA GLU A 51 -4.75 4.71 14.14
C GLU A 51 -3.53 3.79 14.32
N ILE A 52 -2.45 3.96 13.54
CA ILE A 52 -1.18 3.24 13.72
C ILE A 52 -0.59 3.56 15.11
N LYS A 53 -0.59 4.84 15.50
CA LYS A 53 -0.07 5.27 16.81
C LYS A 53 -0.78 4.56 17.95
N GLY A 54 -2.11 4.43 17.90
CA GLY A 54 -2.93 3.77 18.91
C GLY A 54 -2.95 2.25 18.87
N ALA A 55 -2.53 1.64 17.77
CA ALA A 55 -2.60 0.19 17.60
C ALA A 55 -1.59 -0.54 18.49
N LYS A 56 -2.00 -1.69 19.05
CA LYS A 56 -1.14 -2.58 19.84
C LYS A 56 -0.06 -3.24 18.97
N ARG A 57 -0.46 -3.69 17.79
CA ARG A 57 0.40 -4.33 16.80
C ARG A 57 -0.03 -3.87 15.41
N VAL A 58 0.93 -3.63 14.53
CA VAL A 58 0.67 -3.24 13.15
C VAL A 58 1.23 -4.31 12.21
N ALA A 59 0.43 -4.74 11.24
CA ALA A 59 0.93 -5.56 10.16
C ALA A 59 0.88 -4.79 8.84
N ALA A 60 1.86 -5.01 7.98
CA ALA A 60 1.89 -4.47 6.62
C ALA A 60 1.94 -5.62 5.63
N PHE A 61 0.99 -5.68 4.70
CA PHE A 61 0.87 -6.77 3.73
C PHE A 61 0.78 -6.25 2.30
N GLY A 62 1.24 -7.05 1.39
CA GLY A 62 1.15 -6.84 -0.04
C GLY A 62 1.49 -8.13 -0.77
N LEU A 63 1.16 -8.21 -2.04
CA LEU A 63 1.47 -9.35 -2.89
C LEU A 63 2.30 -8.90 -4.08
N LEU A 64 3.23 -9.74 -4.51
CA LEU A 64 4.09 -9.48 -5.66
C LEU A 64 4.87 -8.15 -5.49
N LYS A 65 4.75 -7.22 -6.44
CA LYS A 65 5.44 -5.93 -6.39
C LYS A 65 5.00 -5.04 -5.21
N ALA A 66 3.78 -5.21 -4.71
CA ALA A 66 3.29 -4.45 -3.56
C ALA A 66 3.90 -4.90 -2.22
N GLU A 67 4.50 -6.08 -2.17
CA GLU A 67 5.21 -6.61 -1.01
C GLU A 67 6.37 -5.71 -0.59
N SER A 68 7.09 -5.10 -1.56
CA SER A 68 8.19 -4.19 -1.27
C SER A 68 7.76 -2.97 -0.44
N ALA A 69 6.56 -2.43 -0.67
CA ALA A 69 6.01 -1.34 0.12
C ALA A 69 5.65 -1.80 1.55
N ALA A 70 5.13 -3.02 1.68
CA ALA A 70 4.80 -3.59 2.98
C ALA A 70 6.06 -3.84 3.84
N ILE A 71 7.13 -4.36 3.25
CA ILE A 71 8.43 -4.56 3.91
C ILE A 71 9.03 -3.22 4.33
N SER A 72 8.99 -2.22 3.44
CA SER A 72 9.49 -0.87 3.72
C SER A 72 8.74 -0.25 4.91
N LEU A 73 7.40 -0.27 4.88
CA LEU A 73 6.60 0.27 5.98
C LEU A 73 6.87 -0.47 7.30
N GLN A 74 6.95 -1.80 7.28
CA GLN A 74 7.25 -2.59 8.48
C GLN A 74 8.59 -2.19 9.08
N SER A 75 9.63 -2.01 8.25
CA SER A 75 10.96 -1.57 8.68
C SER A 75 10.90 -0.19 9.33
N ASP A 76 10.28 0.78 8.67
CA ASP A 76 10.15 2.16 9.16
C ASP A 76 9.37 2.20 10.48
N LEU A 77 8.26 1.48 10.59
CA LEU A 77 7.47 1.39 11.82
C LEU A 77 8.26 0.77 12.97
N THR A 78 9.09 -0.24 12.71
CA THR A 78 9.97 -0.84 13.71
C THR A 78 11.00 0.18 14.19
N MET A 79 11.61 0.95 13.29
CA MET A 79 12.53 2.04 13.64
C MET A 79 11.83 3.14 14.46
N LEU A 80 10.54 3.37 14.22
CA LEU A 80 9.68 4.27 15.00
C LEU A 80 9.17 3.65 16.32
N GLY A 81 9.69 2.50 16.71
CA GLY A 81 9.38 1.83 17.98
C GLY A 81 8.00 1.15 18.02
N LYS A 82 7.35 0.95 16.87
CA LYS A 82 6.08 0.21 16.79
C LYS A 82 6.34 -1.30 16.71
N ASN A 83 5.48 -2.08 17.32
CA ASN A 83 5.45 -3.53 17.12
C ASN A 83 4.84 -3.81 15.73
N ALA A 84 5.71 -3.93 14.73
CA ALA A 84 5.34 -4.05 13.33
C ALA A 84 5.83 -5.39 12.74
N VAL A 85 4.97 -6.03 11.95
CA VAL A 85 5.25 -7.31 11.30
C VAL A 85 4.84 -7.27 9.82
N THR A 86 5.48 -8.11 9.01
CA THR A 86 5.04 -8.42 7.65
C THR A 86 5.08 -9.93 7.40
N LYS A 87 4.37 -10.39 6.39
CA LYS A 87 4.35 -11.76 5.92
C LYS A 87 4.39 -11.76 4.40
N VAL A 88 5.22 -12.60 3.82
CA VAL A 88 5.41 -12.72 2.36
C VAL A 88 4.33 -13.64 1.76
N ALA A 89 4.17 -14.83 2.33
CA ALA A 89 3.22 -15.79 1.81
C ALA A 89 1.78 -15.36 2.10
N PHE A 90 0.91 -15.36 1.09
CA PHE A 90 -0.49 -14.98 1.22
C PHE A 90 -1.21 -15.77 2.32
N ARG A 91 -0.92 -17.07 2.43
CA ARG A 91 -1.50 -17.92 3.48
C ARG A 91 -1.17 -17.40 4.88
N GLU A 92 0.08 -17.01 5.13
CA GLU A 92 0.49 -16.45 6.42
C GLU A 92 -0.16 -15.10 6.71
N GLN A 93 -0.42 -14.30 5.66
CA GLN A 93 -1.17 -13.05 5.80
C GLN A 93 -2.61 -13.32 6.25
N ILE A 94 -3.28 -14.32 5.67
CA ILE A 94 -4.64 -14.73 6.04
C ILE A 94 -4.66 -15.32 7.46
N ASP A 95 -3.68 -16.15 7.81
CA ASP A 95 -3.57 -16.73 9.16
C ASP A 95 -3.39 -15.61 10.22
N PHE A 96 -2.57 -14.58 9.91
CA PHE A 96 -2.43 -13.42 10.78
C PHE A 96 -3.76 -12.65 10.91
N LEU A 97 -4.42 -12.35 9.79
CA LEU A 97 -5.71 -11.64 9.79
C LEU A 97 -6.78 -12.37 10.58
N SER A 98 -6.77 -13.71 10.53
CA SER A 98 -7.72 -14.54 11.27
C SER A 98 -7.46 -14.57 12.78
N ALA A 99 -6.21 -14.38 13.20
CA ALA A 99 -5.79 -14.38 14.59
C ALA A 99 -5.71 -12.97 15.21
N ALA A 100 -5.77 -11.93 14.41
CA ALA A 100 -5.67 -10.54 14.85
C ALA A 100 -7.01 -10.05 15.43
N GLY A 101 -6.91 -9.22 16.46
CA GLY A 101 -8.07 -8.66 17.16
C GLY A 101 -8.30 -7.16 16.87
N PRO A 102 -9.32 -6.55 17.51
CA PRO A 102 -9.73 -5.16 17.24
C PRO A 102 -8.69 -4.09 17.66
N GLU A 103 -7.70 -4.47 18.48
CA GLU A 103 -6.58 -3.59 18.87
C GLU A 103 -5.43 -3.61 17.86
N ASP A 104 -5.44 -4.57 16.92
CA ASP A 104 -4.46 -4.69 15.85
C ASP A 104 -4.88 -3.85 14.64
N LEU A 105 -3.89 -3.43 13.85
CA LEU A 105 -4.10 -2.71 12.61
C LEU A 105 -3.33 -3.39 11.48
N VAL A 106 -3.96 -3.51 10.33
CA VAL A 106 -3.34 -4.08 9.12
C VAL A 106 -3.40 -3.08 7.98
N VAL A 107 -2.25 -2.76 7.40
CA VAL A 107 -2.13 -1.95 6.19
C VAL A 107 -1.87 -2.88 5.02
N ILE A 108 -2.78 -2.91 4.06
CA ILE A 108 -2.67 -3.71 2.85
C ILE A 108 -2.32 -2.80 1.68
N PHE A 109 -1.22 -3.12 1.00
CA PHE A 109 -0.83 -2.48 -0.24
C PHE A 109 -1.34 -3.31 -1.42
N SER A 110 -2.21 -2.73 -2.23
CA SER A 110 -2.72 -3.39 -3.43
C SER A 110 -3.10 -2.37 -4.47
N TYR A 111 -2.28 -2.20 -5.49
CA TYR A 111 -2.45 -1.19 -6.51
C TYR A 111 -3.82 -1.23 -7.20
N THR A 112 -4.30 -2.42 -7.55
CA THR A 112 -5.58 -2.65 -8.21
C THR A 112 -6.72 -2.99 -7.24
N GLY A 113 -6.44 -3.09 -5.93
CA GLY A 113 -7.41 -3.55 -4.95
C GLY A 113 -7.77 -5.04 -5.02
N ILE A 114 -7.11 -5.80 -5.89
CA ILE A 114 -7.41 -7.24 -6.13
C ILE A 114 -7.16 -8.12 -4.90
N TYR A 115 -6.38 -7.64 -3.92
CA TYR A 115 -6.12 -8.37 -2.69
C TYR A 115 -7.41 -8.86 -2.03
N PHE A 116 -8.48 -8.07 -2.09
CA PHE A 116 -9.79 -8.39 -1.51
C PHE A 116 -10.63 -9.35 -2.38
N ASP A 117 -10.16 -9.68 -3.57
CA ASP A 117 -10.83 -10.64 -4.47
C ASP A 117 -10.39 -12.09 -4.19
N TYR A 118 -9.29 -12.28 -3.46
CA TYR A 118 -8.78 -13.60 -3.08
C TYR A 118 -9.51 -14.26 -1.89
N GLY A 119 -10.70 -13.75 -1.54
CA GLY A 119 -11.59 -14.44 -0.61
C GLY A 119 -11.27 -14.22 0.88
N LEU A 120 -10.99 -12.98 1.28
CA LEU A 120 -10.90 -12.64 2.70
C LEU A 120 -12.21 -13.00 3.42
N PRO A 121 -12.14 -13.77 4.52
CA PRO A 121 -13.31 -14.09 5.30
C PRO A 121 -14.02 -12.81 5.80
N ARG A 122 -15.32 -12.70 5.59
CA ARG A 122 -16.10 -11.48 5.92
C ARG A 122 -16.05 -11.11 7.41
N HIS A 123 -15.90 -12.10 8.30
CA HIS A 123 -15.81 -11.87 9.74
C HIS A 123 -14.55 -11.06 10.12
N ILE A 124 -13.43 -11.25 9.41
CA ILE A 124 -12.19 -10.48 9.64
C ILE A 124 -12.43 -8.98 9.54
N LEU A 125 -13.25 -8.55 8.59
CA LEU A 125 -13.53 -7.14 8.34
C LEU A 125 -14.57 -6.54 9.30
N ARG A 126 -15.32 -7.37 10.04
CA ARG A 126 -16.36 -6.92 10.97
C ARG A 126 -15.89 -6.93 12.43
N GLU A 127 -15.21 -7.97 12.85
CA GLU A 127 -14.88 -8.26 14.25
C GLU A 127 -13.37 -8.39 14.48
N GLY A 128 -12.58 -8.39 13.40
CA GLY A 128 -11.13 -8.53 13.42
C GLY A 128 -10.38 -7.22 13.56
N PRO A 129 -9.16 -7.15 13.02
CA PRO A 129 -8.32 -5.97 13.08
C PRO A 129 -8.88 -4.81 12.25
N LYS A 130 -8.39 -3.61 12.52
CA LYS A 130 -8.61 -2.47 11.64
C LYS A 130 -7.82 -2.67 10.34
N VAL A 131 -8.50 -2.80 9.20
CA VAL A 131 -7.86 -3.04 7.91
C VAL A 131 -7.93 -1.79 7.05
N TRP A 132 -6.75 -1.28 6.68
CA TRP A 132 -6.58 -0.20 5.72
C TRP A 132 -6.09 -0.72 4.37
N LEU A 133 -6.58 -0.15 3.29
CA LEU A 133 -6.08 -0.38 1.93
C LEU A 133 -5.39 0.87 1.40
N VAL A 134 -4.16 0.72 0.92
CA VAL A 134 -3.39 1.73 0.17
C VAL A 134 -3.41 1.35 -1.30
N THR A 135 -3.96 2.23 -2.17
CA THR A 135 -4.24 1.85 -3.55
C THR A 135 -4.30 3.05 -4.51
N GLY A 136 -3.91 2.80 -5.75
CA GLY A 136 -4.13 3.72 -6.89
C GLY A 136 -5.36 3.35 -7.75
N CYS A 137 -6.21 2.45 -7.28
CA CYS A 137 -7.39 1.99 -8.02
C CYS A 137 -8.48 3.07 -8.04
N PRO A 138 -8.90 3.58 -9.20
CA PRO A 138 -9.81 4.71 -9.29
C PRO A 138 -11.25 4.39 -8.84
N ASP A 139 -11.70 3.15 -9.03
CA ASP A 139 -13.05 2.67 -8.73
C ASP A 139 -13.16 1.91 -7.39
N ILE A 140 -12.13 1.98 -6.56
CA ILE A 140 -12.05 1.19 -5.33
C ILE A 140 -13.19 1.47 -4.34
N ARG A 141 -13.64 2.71 -4.26
CA ARG A 141 -14.75 3.09 -3.34
C ARG A 141 -16.05 2.42 -3.74
N GLU A 142 -16.34 2.39 -5.05
CA GLU A 142 -17.53 1.71 -5.59
C GLU A 142 -17.44 0.20 -5.37
N ARG A 143 -16.29 -0.41 -5.67
CA ARG A 143 -16.04 -1.85 -5.42
C ARG A 143 -16.18 -2.23 -3.96
N PHE A 144 -15.71 -1.36 -3.03
CA PHE A 144 -15.87 -1.57 -1.60
C PHE A 144 -17.34 -1.48 -1.18
N ALA A 145 -18.08 -0.48 -1.68
CA ALA A 145 -19.51 -0.36 -1.41
C ALA A 145 -20.29 -1.60 -1.85
N GLN A 146 -20.03 -2.10 -3.07
CA GLN A 146 -20.65 -3.33 -3.59
C GLN A 146 -20.35 -4.58 -2.73
N LYS A 147 -19.18 -4.61 -2.07
CA LYS A 147 -18.78 -5.72 -1.18
C LYS A 147 -19.18 -5.51 0.28
N GLY A 148 -19.80 -4.37 0.61
CA GLY A 148 -20.13 -4.00 1.99
C GLY A 148 -18.88 -3.77 2.87
N LEU A 149 -17.76 -3.31 2.28
CA LEU A 149 -16.52 -3.02 2.97
C LEU A 149 -16.45 -1.56 3.43
N PRO A 150 -15.74 -1.25 4.53
CA PRO A 150 -15.67 0.11 5.07
C PRO A 150 -14.79 1.02 4.20
N ALA A 151 -15.40 1.91 3.42
CA ALA A 151 -14.71 2.84 2.55
C ALA A 151 -13.91 3.94 3.29
N HIS A 152 -14.09 4.11 4.60
CA HIS A 152 -13.38 5.12 5.41
C HIS A 152 -11.92 4.75 5.74
N ARG A 153 -11.52 3.49 5.51
CA ARG A 153 -10.15 2.99 5.67
C ARG A 153 -9.45 2.78 4.33
N LEU A 154 -9.62 3.72 3.45
CA LEU A 154 -8.92 3.78 2.17
C LEU A 154 -7.94 4.94 2.18
N LEU A 155 -6.68 4.67 1.84
CA LEU A 155 -5.69 5.67 1.48
C LEU A 155 -5.49 5.58 -0.04
N THR A 156 -6.02 6.56 -0.76
CA THR A 156 -6.06 6.57 -2.22
C THR A 156 -5.18 7.66 -2.80
N PHE A 157 -4.64 7.41 -3.98
CA PHE A 157 -3.95 8.38 -4.82
C PHE A 157 -4.31 8.12 -6.29
N ARG A 158 -4.10 9.12 -7.15
CA ARG A 158 -4.24 8.93 -8.59
C ARG A 158 -3.04 8.16 -9.13
N SER A 159 -3.30 7.28 -10.05
CA SER A 159 -2.26 6.57 -10.77
C SER A 159 -2.69 6.39 -12.21
N GLU A 160 -1.77 6.61 -13.11
CA GLU A 160 -1.88 6.06 -14.44
C GLU A 160 -1.60 4.57 -14.34
N GLN A 161 -2.36 3.75 -15.07
CA GLN A 161 -2.22 2.28 -15.01
C GLN A 161 -0.93 1.84 -15.73
N ASP A 162 0.19 2.36 -15.25
CA ASP A 162 1.52 2.05 -15.72
C ASP A 162 2.19 1.07 -14.77
N PHE A 163 2.35 -0.18 -15.22
CA PHE A 163 2.97 -1.23 -14.43
C PHE A 163 4.43 -0.95 -14.05
N VAL A 164 5.11 -0.06 -14.77
CA VAL A 164 6.52 0.29 -14.48
C VAL A 164 6.63 1.05 -13.16
N SER A 165 5.72 1.93 -12.88
CA SER A 165 5.72 2.77 -11.69
C SER A 165 5.04 2.14 -10.46
N HIS A 166 4.38 1.00 -10.61
CA HIS A 166 3.67 0.29 -9.54
C HIS A 166 4.39 0.22 -8.18
N PRO A 167 5.62 -0.35 -8.10
CA PRO A 167 6.26 -0.51 -6.81
C PRO A 167 6.63 0.84 -6.19
N TYR A 168 7.01 1.79 -6.99
CA TYR A 168 7.52 3.07 -6.48
C TYR A 168 6.40 3.97 -5.94
N GLN A 169 5.22 3.96 -6.56
CA GLN A 169 4.07 4.70 -6.04
C GLN A 169 3.62 4.19 -4.68
N LEU A 170 3.50 2.87 -4.52
CA LEU A 170 3.14 2.26 -3.24
C LEU A 170 4.25 2.43 -2.20
N GLN A 171 5.53 2.37 -2.59
CA GLN A 171 6.65 2.64 -1.71
C GLN A 171 6.66 4.09 -1.22
N MET A 172 6.37 5.05 -2.12
CA MET A 172 6.23 6.46 -1.72
C MET A 172 5.10 6.63 -0.71
N ALA A 173 3.93 6.01 -0.95
CA ALA A 173 2.83 6.04 0.01
C ALA A 173 3.25 5.44 1.37
N ALA A 174 3.99 4.32 1.39
CA ALA A 174 4.53 3.73 2.61
C ALA A 174 5.46 4.70 3.36
N SER A 175 6.37 5.37 2.64
CA SER A 175 7.27 6.37 3.22
C SER A 175 6.51 7.58 3.79
N LEU A 176 5.47 8.06 3.11
CA LEU A 176 4.64 9.16 3.60
C LEU A 176 3.84 8.77 4.85
N ILE A 177 3.38 7.52 4.96
CA ILE A 177 2.75 7.00 6.19
C ILE A 177 3.75 7.06 7.35
N ALA A 178 4.97 6.57 7.14
CA ALA A 178 6.02 6.57 8.17
C ALA A 178 6.43 7.99 8.58
N GLN A 179 6.62 8.89 7.62
CA GLN A 179 6.92 10.32 7.89
C GLN A 179 5.80 10.99 8.69
N ARG A 180 4.54 10.76 8.32
CA ARG A 180 3.40 11.32 9.04
C ARG A 180 3.33 10.80 10.48
N LEU A 181 3.57 9.50 10.69
CA LEU A 181 3.63 8.92 12.03
C LEU A 181 4.76 9.54 12.85
N GLY A 182 5.96 9.71 12.28
CA GLY A 182 7.09 10.35 12.95
C GLY A 182 6.80 11.78 13.38
N ALA A 183 6.02 12.54 12.59
CA ALA A 183 5.60 13.90 12.92
C ALA A 183 4.59 13.97 14.08
N VAL A 184 3.70 12.98 14.22
CA VAL A 184 2.68 12.95 15.30
C VAL A 184 3.13 12.14 16.52
N SER A 185 4.24 11.45 16.45
CA SER A 185 4.86 10.69 17.52
C SER A 185 6.30 11.15 17.71
N PRO A 186 6.53 12.33 18.31
CA PRO A 186 7.88 12.82 18.49
C PRO A 186 8.67 11.79 19.31
N PHE A 187 9.78 11.32 18.75
CA PHE A 187 10.72 10.43 19.43
C PHE A 187 11.05 11.03 20.79
N ARG A 188 10.87 10.30 21.86
CA ARG A 188 11.52 10.64 23.12
C ARG A 188 13.04 10.56 22.85
N LYS A 189 13.68 11.73 22.73
CA LYS A 189 15.14 11.80 22.86
C LYS A 189 15.48 11.20 24.22
N ARG A 190 16.06 10.00 24.21
CA ARG A 190 16.71 9.43 25.40
C ARG A 190 18.06 10.11 25.59
#